data_a2d104d79caa9a1bc3d6cd01653b8ab1
#
_entry.id   a2d104d79caa9a1bc3d6cd01653b8ab1
#
_cell.length_a   1.000
_cell.length_b   1.000
_cell.length_c   1.000
_cell.angle_alpha   90.00
_cell.angle_beta   90.00
_cell.angle_gamma   90.00
#
_symmetry.space_group_name_H-M   'P 1'
#
loop_
_entity.id
_entity.type
_entity.pdbx_description
1 polymer ?
#
loop_
_entity_poly.entity_id
_entity_poly.type
_entity_poly.pdbx_seq_one_letter_code
_entity_poly.pdbx_strand_id
1 'polypeptide(L)'
;TSGAANTLMGYQAGQNLTTAASNTAIGYNAMRLGTVASHIVAIGKEAFENIATDGNASRNVAIGSGAGKAMTNGQRATFIGYYAGALYDSGNAYVNQTFVGSEAGYNHTGGSSNTLIGTQALMGTSGFTGGHNTVIGASAGYGADDIDKAVIIGSNAAYGATTSGADGTIAIGYEAAHDLTSGGYNVLIGHQAGDKITTAHSNVGIGYGVLGALQGGSTPAGDYVAIGLQAGGNLSGAQYGQCIAIGSYALNYGYGAQYSVAIGYQALHYATGSNNIGIGKWAGRGAGQNSAPYASGDNNIAVGTQANYYLSTGDDNVGIGLYANYENRVGSDNVSMGSYAGYHLRGDGTVAIGYESSRYASGSYNTFLGYQAGKGGQNTAPYSSGQENVAIGYLALDAFTTGGSNTVVGNYAGSGITTGGS
;
A
#
# COMPACT_ATOMS: atom_id res chain seq x y z
N THR A 1 -15.79 54.61 -23.12
CA THR A 1 -15.77 53.45 -22.24
C THR A 1 -17.20 53.06 -21.90
N SER A 2 -17.62 51.84 -22.26
CA SER A 2 -18.99 51.36 -22.02
C SER A 2 -19.10 50.42 -20.80
N GLY A 3 -18.02 50.27 -20.02
CA GLY A 3 -18.03 49.45 -18.81
C GLY A 3 -18.86 50.06 -17.68
N ALA A 4 -19.75 49.28 -17.07
CA ALA A 4 -20.64 49.70 -15.97
C ALA A 4 -20.52 48.80 -14.74
N ALA A 5 -20.96 49.35 -13.60
CA ALA A 5 -21.02 48.60 -12.32
C ALA A 5 -19.68 48.04 -11.82
N ASN A 6 -18.59 48.81 -11.99
CA ASN A 6 -17.28 48.48 -11.43
C ASN A 6 -17.05 49.18 -10.09
N THR A 7 -16.51 48.49 -9.11
CA THR A 7 -16.02 49.07 -7.82
C THR A 7 -14.50 48.99 -7.82
N LEU A 8 -13.85 50.15 -7.88
CA LEU A 8 -12.38 50.27 -7.96
C LEU A 8 -11.84 51.10 -6.81
N MET A 9 -10.94 50.56 -6.01
CA MET A 9 -10.33 51.28 -4.89
C MET A 9 -8.84 50.94 -4.75
N GLY A 10 -7.99 51.93 -4.89
CA GLY A 10 -6.55 51.78 -4.76
C GLY A 10 -5.75 52.39 -5.92
N TYR A 11 -4.43 52.57 -5.72
CA TYR A 11 -3.55 53.08 -6.75
C TYR A 11 -3.55 52.14 -7.97
N GLN A 12 -3.88 52.65 -9.16
CA GLN A 12 -3.99 51.96 -10.44
C GLN A 12 -4.94 50.74 -10.42
N ALA A 13 -5.88 50.59 -9.50
CA ALA A 13 -6.88 49.58 -9.51
C ALA A 13 -7.77 49.71 -10.80
N GLY A 14 -7.80 48.67 -11.63
CA GLY A 14 -8.54 48.63 -12.87
C GLY A 14 -8.15 49.71 -13.89
N GLN A 15 -6.90 50.21 -13.84
CA GLN A 15 -6.44 51.36 -14.64
C GLN A 15 -6.74 51.25 -16.13
N ASN A 16 -6.62 50.09 -16.71
CA ASN A 16 -6.78 49.85 -18.18
C ASN A 16 -8.13 49.31 -18.57
N LEU A 17 -9.14 49.26 -17.70
CA LEU A 17 -10.48 48.79 -18.01
C LEU A 17 -11.14 49.66 -19.08
N THR A 18 -11.64 49.06 -20.16
CA THR A 18 -12.31 49.76 -21.27
C THR A 18 -13.81 49.44 -21.37
N THR A 19 -14.14 48.19 -21.69
CA THR A 19 -15.53 47.73 -21.83
C THR A 19 -15.97 46.77 -20.73
N ALA A 20 -15.09 46.47 -19.79
CA ALA A 20 -15.28 45.55 -18.66
C ALA A 20 -16.39 46.04 -17.71
N ALA A 21 -17.22 45.10 -17.22
CA ALA A 21 -18.33 45.40 -16.33
C ALA A 21 -18.41 44.46 -15.12
N SER A 22 -19.08 44.95 -14.09
CA SER A 22 -19.37 44.16 -12.89
C SER A 22 -18.10 43.62 -12.18
N ASN A 23 -17.05 44.43 -12.08
CA ASN A 23 -15.81 44.05 -11.41
C ASN A 23 -15.67 44.75 -10.05
N THR A 24 -15.05 44.07 -9.11
CA THR A 24 -14.58 44.63 -7.84
C THR A 24 -13.05 44.52 -7.80
N ALA A 25 -12.32 45.64 -7.88
CA ALA A 25 -10.88 45.68 -7.81
C ALA A 25 -10.45 46.59 -6.64
N ILE A 26 -9.87 46.01 -5.60
CA ILE A 26 -9.46 46.70 -4.36
C ILE A 26 -7.99 46.39 -4.06
N GLY A 27 -7.13 47.39 -4.13
CA GLY A 27 -5.71 47.25 -3.80
C GLY A 27 -4.78 47.92 -4.81
N TYR A 28 -3.50 48.04 -4.45
CA TYR A 28 -2.46 48.55 -5.34
C TYR A 28 -2.32 47.63 -6.55
N ASN A 29 -2.48 48.16 -7.77
CA ASN A 29 -2.40 47.43 -9.04
C ASN A 29 -3.39 46.27 -9.18
N ALA A 30 -4.45 46.16 -8.40
CA ALA A 30 -5.49 45.16 -8.61
C ALA A 30 -6.13 45.31 -10.01
N MET A 31 -6.14 44.23 -10.85
CA MET A 31 -6.62 44.26 -12.24
C MET A 31 -5.98 45.35 -13.12
N ARG A 32 -4.73 45.76 -12.86
CA ARG A 32 -4.14 46.92 -13.51
C ARG A 32 -4.10 46.86 -15.03
N LEU A 33 -3.75 45.70 -15.61
CA LEU A 33 -3.65 45.49 -17.05
C LEU A 33 -4.93 44.94 -17.69
N GLY A 34 -5.96 44.65 -16.90
CA GLY A 34 -7.26 44.21 -17.39
C GLY A 34 -7.88 45.21 -18.32
N THR A 35 -8.41 44.78 -19.46
CA THR A 35 -9.08 45.67 -20.44
C THR A 35 -10.56 45.37 -20.62
N VAL A 36 -10.92 44.10 -20.79
CA VAL A 36 -12.28 43.65 -21.13
C VAL A 36 -12.85 42.58 -20.18
N ALA A 37 -12.11 42.17 -19.14
CA ALA A 37 -12.53 41.18 -18.17
C ALA A 37 -13.77 41.64 -17.39
N SER A 38 -14.73 40.74 -17.17
CA SER A 38 -16.00 41.08 -16.50
C SER A 38 -16.35 40.04 -15.42
N HIS A 39 -17.12 40.48 -14.40
CA HIS A 39 -17.52 39.62 -13.26
C HIS A 39 -16.31 39.10 -12.46
N ILE A 40 -15.34 39.96 -12.21
CA ILE A 40 -14.11 39.66 -11.49
C ILE A 40 -14.17 40.24 -10.06
N VAL A 41 -13.68 39.47 -9.09
CA VAL A 41 -13.34 39.98 -7.76
C VAL A 41 -11.83 39.90 -7.61
N ALA A 42 -11.15 41.03 -7.50
CA ALA A 42 -9.70 41.14 -7.28
C ALA A 42 -9.42 41.99 -6.06
N ILE A 43 -9.09 41.37 -4.95
CA ILE A 43 -8.85 42.07 -3.65
C ILE A 43 -7.44 41.79 -3.16
N GLY A 44 -6.58 42.77 -3.11
CA GLY A 44 -5.21 42.65 -2.68
C GLY A 44 -4.23 43.35 -3.62
N LYS A 45 -2.99 43.58 -3.13
CA LYS A 45 -1.93 44.13 -3.97
C LYS A 45 -1.66 43.19 -5.14
N GLU A 46 -1.73 43.69 -6.40
CA GLU A 46 -1.44 42.92 -7.62
C GLU A 46 -2.34 41.68 -7.83
N ALA A 47 -3.51 41.59 -7.17
CA ALA A 47 -4.49 40.53 -7.42
C ALA A 47 -4.99 40.62 -8.86
N PHE A 48 -4.88 39.53 -9.64
CA PHE A 48 -5.17 39.51 -11.08
C PHE A 48 -4.57 40.67 -11.88
N GLU A 49 -3.33 41.08 -11.56
CA GLU A 49 -2.71 42.25 -12.20
C GLU A 49 -2.78 42.17 -13.73
N ASN A 50 -2.55 40.99 -14.33
CA ASN A 50 -2.45 40.78 -15.78
C ASN A 50 -3.73 40.28 -16.43
N ILE A 51 -4.86 40.17 -15.69
CA ILE A 51 -6.08 39.53 -16.16
C ILE A 51 -6.61 40.18 -17.46
N ALA A 52 -6.87 39.36 -18.46
CA ALA A 52 -7.50 39.58 -19.77
C ALA A 52 -7.29 40.91 -20.53
N THR A 53 -6.73 40.69 -21.68
CA THR A 53 -6.74 41.66 -22.75
C THR A 53 -7.69 41.29 -23.92
N ASP A 54 -8.28 40.07 -23.93
CA ASP A 54 -9.03 39.53 -25.09
C ASP A 54 -10.49 39.12 -24.83
N GLY A 55 -11.04 39.38 -23.66
CA GLY A 55 -12.45 39.11 -23.31
C GLY A 55 -12.77 37.71 -22.83
N ASN A 56 -11.81 36.79 -22.80
CA ASN A 56 -12.01 35.41 -22.36
C ASN A 56 -11.90 35.21 -20.83
N ALA A 57 -11.48 36.23 -20.06
CA ALA A 57 -11.43 36.13 -18.61
C ALA A 57 -12.70 36.66 -17.97
N SER A 58 -13.44 35.79 -17.31
CA SER A 58 -14.64 36.17 -16.56
C SER A 58 -14.95 35.21 -15.41
N ARG A 59 -15.75 35.70 -14.46
CA ARG A 59 -16.21 34.87 -13.31
C ARG A 59 -15.06 34.34 -12.48
N ASN A 60 -14.05 35.16 -12.25
CA ASN A 60 -12.87 34.79 -11.47
C ASN A 60 -12.82 35.54 -10.15
N VAL A 61 -12.26 34.92 -9.13
CA VAL A 61 -12.05 35.49 -7.80
C VAL A 61 -10.56 35.38 -7.44
N ALA A 62 -9.91 36.50 -7.12
CA ALA A 62 -8.58 36.55 -6.53
C ALA A 62 -8.62 37.41 -5.26
N ILE A 63 -8.31 36.81 -4.10
CA ILE A 63 -8.25 37.49 -2.83
C ILE A 63 -6.91 37.21 -2.17
N GLY A 64 -6.07 38.22 -2.07
CA GLY A 64 -4.71 38.10 -1.51
C GLY A 64 -3.70 38.84 -2.36
N SER A 65 -2.56 39.21 -1.74
CA SER A 65 -1.46 39.84 -2.48
C SER A 65 -0.90 38.86 -3.50
N GLY A 66 -0.85 39.25 -4.79
CA GLY A 66 -0.33 38.45 -5.89
C GLY A 66 -1.19 37.25 -6.28
N ALA A 67 -2.42 37.11 -5.75
CA ALA A 67 -3.31 36.03 -6.14
C ALA A 67 -3.64 36.10 -7.62
N GLY A 68 -3.38 35.02 -8.39
CA GLY A 68 -3.61 34.92 -9.82
C GLY A 68 -2.85 35.96 -10.66
N LYS A 69 -1.74 36.47 -10.17
CA LYS A 69 -1.05 37.65 -10.76
C LYS A 69 -0.73 37.51 -12.24
N ALA A 70 -0.22 36.35 -12.68
CA ALA A 70 0.18 36.11 -14.07
C ALA A 70 -0.98 35.76 -14.99
N MET A 71 -2.15 35.44 -14.47
CA MET A 71 -3.28 34.96 -15.28
C MET A 71 -3.72 36.03 -16.29
N THR A 72 -3.60 35.69 -17.56
CA THR A 72 -4.07 36.54 -18.67
C THR A 72 -5.44 36.14 -19.13
N ASN A 73 -5.75 34.85 -19.23
CA ASN A 73 -6.98 34.30 -19.73
C ASN A 73 -7.59 33.25 -18.80
N GLY A 74 -8.85 32.89 -19.05
CA GLY A 74 -9.52 31.81 -18.38
C GLY A 74 -10.70 32.25 -17.51
N GLN A 75 -11.59 31.33 -17.27
CA GLN A 75 -12.83 31.53 -16.53
C GLN A 75 -12.96 30.56 -15.36
N ARG A 76 -13.74 30.97 -14.34
CA ARG A 76 -14.10 30.15 -13.20
C ARG A 76 -12.91 29.73 -12.33
N ALA A 77 -11.93 30.63 -12.19
CA ALA A 77 -10.84 30.46 -11.26
C ALA A 77 -11.17 31.14 -9.92
N THR A 78 -10.81 30.47 -8.83
CA THR A 78 -10.89 31.00 -7.46
C THR A 78 -9.53 30.87 -6.82
N PHE A 79 -8.82 31.99 -6.59
CA PHE A 79 -7.52 32.08 -5.95
C PHE A 79 -7.61 32.88 -4.67
N ILE A 80 -7.46 32.24 -3.52
CA ILE A 80 -7.58 32.90 -2.21
C ILE A 80 -6.33 32.62 -1.38
N GLY A 81 -5.53 33.63 -1.11
CA GLY A 81 -4.31 33.54 -0.33
C GLY A 81 -3.16 34.35 -0.94
N TYR A 82 -2.10 34.53 -0.13
CA TYR A 82 -0.87 35.16 -0.59
C TYR A 82 -0.25 34.33 -1.71
N TYR A 83 -0.08 34.92 -2.89
CA TYR A 83 0.42 34.28 -4.12
C TYR A 83 -0.29 32.96 -4.53
N ALA A 84 -1.53 32.75 -4.15
CA ALA A 84 -2.32 31.60 -4.66
C ALA A 84 -2.43 31.69 -6.20
N GLY A 85 -1.98 30.65 -6.93
CA GLY A 85 -1.98 30.61 -8.39
C GLY A 85 -1.18 31.75 -9.05
N ALA A 86 -0.12 32.24 -8.42
CA ALA A 86 0.57 33.46 -8.86
C ALA A 86 1.13 33.40 -10.28
N LEU A 87 1.63 32.24 -10.70
CA LEU A 87 2.18 32.01 -12.04
C LEU A 87 1.21 31.31 -13.01
N TYR A 88 -0.04 31.10 -12.57
CA TYR A 88 -1.04 30.41 -13.39
C TYR A 88 -1.40 31.22 -14.64
N ASP A 89 -1.15 30.65 -15.82
CA ASP A 89 -1.57 31.21 -17.11
C ASP A 89 -1.69 30.11 -18.19
N SER A 90 -2.76 29.34 -18.18
CA SER A 90 -2.94 28.19 -19.06
C SER A 90 -3.25 28.53 -20.53
N GLY A 91 -3.57 29.78 -20.82
CA GLY A 91 -4.06 30.19 -22.15
C GLY A 91 -5.44 29.59 -22.53
N ASN A 92 -6.07 28.81 -21.67
CA ASN A 92 -7.37 28.14 -21.94
C ASN A 92 -8.56 29.01 -21.51
N ALA A 93 -9.67 28.88 -22.24
CA ALA A 93 -10.88 29.65 -21.95
C ALA A 93 -11.60 29.18 -20.65
N TYR A 94 -11.55 27.90 -20.32
CA TYR A 94 -12.17 27.36 -19.10
C TYR A 94 -11.13 26.66 -18.26
N VAL A 95 -10.89 27.14 -17.04
CA VAL A 95 -9.83 26.61 -16.20
C VAL A 95 -10.36 25.87 -14.96
N ASN A 96 -11.53 26.29 -14.41
CA ASN A 96 -12.19 25.64 -13.28
C ASN A 96 -11.24 25.33 -12.09
N GLN A 97 -10.39 26.31 -11.72
CA GLN A 97 -9.40 26.14 -10.66
C GLN A 97 -9.94 26.66 -9.31
N THR A 98 -9.62 25.96 -8.23
CA THR A 98 -9.89 26.43 -6.85
C THR A 98 -8.62 26.28 -6.04
N PHE A 99 -7.89 27.39 -5.80
CA PHE A 99 -6.67 27.43 -5.01
C PHE A 99 -6.90 28.29 -3.76
N VAL A 100 -6.84 27.67 -2.60
CA VAL A 100 -7.08 28.36 -1.31
C VAL A 100 -5.93 28.06 -0.36
N GLY A 101 -5.15 29.08 -0.02
CA GLY A 101 -3.99 28.98 0.86
C GLY A 101 -2.82 29.84 0.40
N SER A 102 -1.90 30.15 1.29
CA SER A 102 -0.67 30.84 0.92
C SER A 102 0.14 29.95 -0.03
N GLU A 103 0.50 30.49 -1.20
CA GLU A 103 1.28 29.82 -2.24
C GLU A 103 0.65 28.50 -2.79
N ALA A 104 -0.66 28.29 -2.58
CA ALA A 104 -1.37 27.16 -3.18
C ALA A 104 -1.28 27.27 -4.72
N GLY A 105 -0.73 26.24 -5.38
CA GLY A 105 -0.51 26.23 -6.83
C GLY A 105 0.40 27.36 -7.33
N TYR A 106 1.39 27.81 -6.56
CA TYR A 106 2.24 28.96 -6.92
C TYR A 106 2.89 28.81 -8.28
N ASN A 107 3.56 27.68 -8.56
CA ASN A 107 4.25 27.39 -9.80
C ASN A 107 3.35 26.68 -10.86
N HIS A 108 2.05 26.64 -10.62
CA HIS A 108 1.09 26.06 -11.55
C HIS A 108 0.92 26.97 -12.78
N THR A 109 1.32 26.52 -13.95
CA THR A 109 1.32 27.33 -15.18
C THR A 109 0.27 26.89 -16.19
N GLY A 110 -0.32 25.71 -16.06
CA GLY A 110 -1.28 25.15 -17.00
C GLY A 110 -2.31 24.22 -16.35
N GLY A 111 -2.92 23.33 -17.13
CA GLY A 111 -3.91 22.39 -16.67
C GLY A 111 -5.27 22.99 -16.31
N SER A 112 -6.20 22.15 -15.86
CA SER A 112 -7.55 22.57 -15.49
C SER A 112 -8.17 21.68 -14.41
N SER A 113 -9.24 22.20 -13.79
CA SER A 113 -10.07 21.41 -12.87
C SER A 113 -9.32 20.90 -11.62
N ASN A 114 -8.39 21.69 -11.08
CA ASN A 114 -7.70 21.38 -9.84
C ASN A 114 -8.37 22.06 -8.65
N THR A 115 -8.44 21.35 -7.53
CA THR A 115 -8.85 21.87 -6.24
C THR A 115 -7.66 21.75 -5.28
N LEU A 116 -7.02 22.87 -4.93
CA LEU A 116 -5.84 22.96 -4.08
C LEU A 116 -6.18 23.76 -2.82
N ILE A 117 -6.13 23.11 -1.67
CA ILE A 117 -6.48 23.77 -0.39
C ILE A 117 -5.39 23.52 0.64
N GLY A 118 -4.70 24.57 1.06
CA GLY A 118 -3.63 24.49 2.07
C GLY A 118 -2.43 25.36 1.69
N THR A 119 -1.62 25.68 2.68
CA THR A 119 -0.34 26.39 2.44
C THR A 119 0.55 25.50 1.57
N GLN A 120 1.03 26.03 0.44
CA GLN A 120 1.90 25.36 -0.53
C GLN A 120 1.33 24.04 -1.09
N ALA A 121 -0.02 23.87 -1.07
CA ALA A 121 -0.65 22.72 -1.71
C ALA A 121 -0.34 22.75 -3.21
N LEU A 122 0.23 21.67 -3.75
CA LEU A 122 0.68 21.50 -5.15
C LEU A 122 1.51 22.70 -5.63
N MET A 123 2.48 23.13 -4.81
CA MET A 123 3.28 24.32 -5.15
C MET A 123 4.12 24.10 -6.43
N GLY A 124 4.52 22.85 -6.72
CA GLY A 124 5.37 22.50 -7.86
C GLY A 124 6.81 23.02 -7.75
N THR A 125 7.72 22.48 -8.55
CA THR A 125 9.10 22.99 -8.64
C THR A 125 9.31 23.89 -9.84
N SER A 126 8.66 23.60 -10.97
CA SER A 126 8.75 24.41 -12.20
C SER A 126 7.61 24.13 -13.15
N GLY A 127 6.69 25.09 -13.33
CA GLY A 127 5.76 25.07 -14.45
C GLY A 127 4.78 23.88 -14.49
N PHE A 128 4.20 23.52 -13.37
CA PHE A 128 3.20 22.44 -13.27
C PHE A 128 2.03 22.63 -14.25
N THR A 129 1.70 21.60 -15.02
CA THR A 129 0.64 21.63 -16.05
C THR A 129 -0.47 20.61 -15.85
N GLY A 130 -0.39 19.74 -14.85
CA GLY A 130 -1.36 18.68 -14.58
C GLY A 130 -2.77 19.16 -14.24
N GLY A 131 -3.77 18.32 -14.46
CA GLY A 131 -5.19 18.64 -14.26
C GLY A 131 -5.98 17.59 -13.50
N HIS A 132 -7.22 17.96 -13.13
CA HIS A 132 -8.16 17.08 -12.44
C HIS A 132 -7.67 16.56 -11.07
N ASN A 133 -6.86 17.34 -10.36
CA ASN A 133 -6.33 16.97 -9.07
C ASN A 133 -7.17 17.56 -7.93
N THR A 134 -7.29 16.79 -6.85
CA THR A 134 -7.82 17.25 -5.56
C THR A 134 -6.68 17.14 -4.52
N VAL A 135 -6.14 18.29 -4.10
CA VAL A 135 -4.99 18.35 -3.19
C VAL A 135 -5.35 19.20 -1.97
N ILE A 136 -5.38 18.59 -0.79
CA ILE A 136 -5.81 19.23 0.45
C ILE A 136 -4.81 18.97 1.58
N GLY A 137 -4.16 20.00 2.08
CA GLY A 137 -3.22 19.91 3.18
C GLY A 137 -2.02 20.82 3.01
N ALA A 138 -1.35 21.17 4.12
CA ALA A 138 -0.11 21.91 4.05
C ALA A 138 0.97 21.07 3.35
N SER A 139 1.60 21.63 2.32
CA SER A 139 2.63 20.99 1.49
C SER A 139 2.21 19.63 0.88
N ALA A 140 0.89 19.38 0.72
CA ALA A 140 0.41 18.24 -0.02
C ALA A 140 0.81 18.39 -1.49
N GLY A 141 1.43 17.38 -2.11
CA GLY A 141 1.92 17.40 -3.49
C GLY A 141 3.00 18.47 -3.75
N TYR A 142 3.78 18.86 -2.73
CA TYR A 142 4.67 20.04 -2.77
C TYR A 142 5.64 20.06 -3.95
N GLY A 143 6.29 18.97 -4.27
CA GLY A 143 7.32 18.87 -5.32
C GLY A 143 6.81 18.40 -6.68
N ALA A 144 5.49 18.30 -6.87
CA ALA A 144 4.92 17.75 -8.11
C ALA A 144 5.18 18.66 -9.31
N ASP A 145 5.61 18.06 -10.43
CA ASP A 145 5.86 18.76 -11.69
C ASP A 145 4.73 18.55 -12.72
N ASP A 146 4.17 17.35 -12.83
CA ASP A 146 3.11 17.06 -13.82
C ASP A 146 2.35 15.79 -13.41
N ILE A 147 1.34 15.92 -12.55
CA ILE A 147 0.49 14.81 -12.09
C ILE A 147 -0.96 15.08 -12.45
N ASP A 148 -1.65 14.05 -12.98
CA ASP A 148 -3.03 14.11 -13.37
C ASP A 148 -3.94 13.20 -12.54
N LYS A 149 -5.19 13.63 -12.30
CA LYS A 149 -6.26 12.80 -11.71
C LYS A 149 -5.93 12.23 -10.33
N ALA A 150 -5.09 12.92 -9.57
CA ALA A 150 -4.68 12.51 -8.25
C ALA A 150 -5.61 13.05 -7.15
N VAL A 151 -5.75 12.28 -6.07
CA VAL A 151 -6.38 12.70 -4.81
C VAL A 151 -5.32 12.66 -3.71
N ILE A 152 -4.85 13.81 -3.26
CA ILE A 152 -3.79 13.95 -2.27
C ILE A 152 -4.32 14.73 -1.08
N ILE A 153 -4.53 14.08 0.06
CA ILE A 153 -5.14 14.70 1.24
C ILE A 153 -4.32 14.41 2.50
N GLY A 154 -3.78 15.45 3.10
CA GLY A 154 -2.99 15.35 4.32
C GLY A 154 -1.74 16.23 4.26
N SER A 155 -1.23 16.66 5.43
CA SER A 155 0.04 17.38 5.45
C SER A 155 1.17 16.48 4.95
N ASN A 156 2.01 17.00 4.04
CA ASN A 156 3.12 16.32 3.39
C ASN A 156 2.72 14.99 2.65
N ALA A 157 1.45 14.80 2.32
CA ALA A 157 1.06 13.70 1.46
C ALA A 157 1.65 13.92 0.06
N ALA A 158 2.26 12.89 -0.55
CA ALA A 158 2.95 12.94 -1.85
C ALA A 158 3.90 14.16 -1.97
N TYR A 159 4.71 14.41 -0.92
CA TYR A 159 5.59 15.57 -0.83
C TYR A 159 6.75 15.53 -1.84
N GLY A 160 7.13 14.35 -2.32
CA GLY A 160 8.22 14.14 -3.27
C GLY A 160 7.99 14.82 -4.62
N ALA A 161 9.01 14.81 -5.48
CA ALA A 161 8.93 15.33 -6.85
C ALA A 161 8.14 14.36 -7.73
N THR A 162 6.80 14.37 -7.60
CA THR A 162 5.92 13.52 -8.41
C THR A 162 5.85 14.00 -9.86
N THR A 163 5.94 13.05 -10.79
CA THR A 163 5.87 13.29 -12.23
C THR A 163 4.60 12.68 -12.83
N SER A 164 4.38 12.81 -14.14
CA SER A 164 3.26 12.18 -14.87
C SER A 164 3.17 10.66 -14.66
N GLY A 165 4.27 9.99 -14.28
CA GLY A 165 4.24 8.58 -13.90
C GLY A 165 3.45 8.28 -12.62
N ALA A 166 3.16 9.27 -11.78
CA ALA A 166 2.37 9.13 -10.55
C ALA A 166 0.86 9.37 -10.71
N ASP A 167 0.37 9.49 -11.96
CA ASP A 167 -1.02 9.76 -12.27
C ASP A 167 -2.00 8.79 -11.62
N GLY A 168 -3.20 9.27 -11.33
CA GLY A 168 -4.27 8.46 -10.76
C GLY A 168 -4.02 7.98 -9.32
N THR A 169 -3.01 8.51 -8.63
CA THR A 169 -2.70 8.13 -7.25
C THR A 169 -3.69 8.75 -6.26
N ILE A 170 -4.11 7.95 -5.29
CA ILE A 170 -4.87 8.37 -4.11
C ILE A 170 -3.95 8.25 -2.89
N ALA A 171 -3.53 9.39 -2.32
CA ALA A 171 -2.71 9.47 -1.12
C ALA A 171 -3.45 10.25 -0.02
N ILE A 172 -3.94 9.56 1.00
CA ILE A 172 -4.75 10.17 2.07
C ILE A 172 -4.15 9.85 3.44
N GLY A 173 -3.63 10.88 4.10
CA GLY A 173 -3.03 10.77 5.43
C GLY A 173 -1.78 11.64 5.56
N TYR A 174 -1.33 11.85 6.79
CA TYR A 174 -0.05 12.52 7.06
C TYR A 174 1.08 11.69 6.46
N GLU A 175 1.91 12.31 5.59
CA GLU A 175 3.03 11.67 4.89
C GLU A 175 2.65 10.40 4.09
N ALA A 176 1.39 10.25 3.67
CA ALA A 176 1.00 9.17 2.75
C ALA A 176 1.71 9.38 1.40
N ALA A 177 2.34 8.34 0.84
CA ALA A 177 3.11 8.41 -0.41
C ALA A 177 4.21 9.49 -0.41
N HIS A 178 4.84 9.79 0.74
CA HIS A 178 5.73 10.94 0.91
C HIS A 178 6.85 11.02 -0.14
N ASP A 179 7.55 9.93 -0.41
CA ASP A 179 8.70 9.88 -1.32
C ASP A 179 8.32 9.50 -2.78
N LEU A 180 7.01 9.52 -3.12
CA LEU A 180 6.53 9.14 -4.44
C LEU A 180 7.11 10.03 -5.53
N THR A 181 7.61 9.41 -6.60
CA THR A 181 8.16 10.11 -7.77
C THR A 181 7.39 9.81 -9.05
N SER A 182 7.32 8.55 -9.49
CA SER A 182 6.69 8.16 -10.75
C SER A 182 5.81 6.91 -10.67
N GLY A 183 5.53 6.38 -9.48
CA GLY A 183 4.63 5.23 -9.31
C GLY A 183 3.16 5.66 -9.37
N GLY A 184 2.46 5.36 -10.47
CA GLY A 184 1.04 5.72 -10.66
C GLY A 184 0.05 4.69 -10.12
N TYR A 185 -1.24 5.07 -10.10
CA TYR A 185 -2.37 4.20 -9.76
C TYR A 185 -2.29 3.55 -8.36
N ASN A 186 -1.61 4.20 -7.41
CA ASN A 186 -1.57 3.73 -6.03
C ASN A 186 -2.77 4.23 -5.22
N VAL A 187 -3.29 3.41 -4.33
CA VAL A 187 -4.27 3.78 -3.30
C VAL A 187 -3.60 3.63 -1.93
N LEU A 188 -3.18 4.74 -1.32
CA LEU A 188 -2.40 4.78 -0.08
C LEU A 188 -3.15 5.60 0.95
N ILE A 189 -3.79 4.93 1.91
CA ILE A 189 -4.68 5.56 2.89
C ILE A 189 -4.20 5.24 4.31
N GLY A 190 -3.77 6.24 5.04
CA GLY A 190 -3.31 6.13 6.42
C GLY A 190 -2.06 6.98 6.68
N HIS A 191 -1.75 7.18 7.95
CA HIS A 191 -0.53 7.86 8.37
C HIS A 191 0.69 7.06 7.88
N GLN A 192 1.57 7.70 7.08
CA GLN A 192 2.77 7.10 6.48
C GLN A 192 2.47 5.83 5.64
N ALA A 193 1.28 5.74 5.03
CA ALA A 193 0.97 4.67 4.10
C ALA A 193 1.84 4.83 2.85
N GLY A 194 2.69 3.85 2.55
CA GLY A 194 3.60 3.87 1.40
C GLY A 194 4.59 5.03 1.39
N ASP A 195 5.03 5.51 2.56
CA ASP A 195 5.87 6.72 2.70
C ASP A 195 7.20 6.62 1.94
N LYS A 196 7.73 5.41 1.71
CA LYS A 196 8.97 5.17 0.96
C LYS A 196 8.76 4.67 -0.47
N ILE A 197 7.52 4.62 -0.93
CA ILE A 197 7.25 4.28 -2.34
C ILE A 197 7.79 5.39 -3.23
N THR A 198 8.61 5.03 -4.21
CA THR A 198 9.15 5.97 -5.20
C THR A 198 8.56 5.72 -6.60
N THR A 199 8.75 4.54 -7.15
CA THR A 199 8.34 4.16 -8.52
C THR A 199 7.40 2.96 -8.57
N ALA A 200 7.09 2.33 -7.42
CA ALA A 200 6.14 1.22 -7.37
C ALA A 200 4.72 1.69 -7.71
N HIS A 201 3.98 0.89 -8.49
CA HIS A 201 2.68 1.28 -9.04
C HIS A 201 1.56 0.27 -8.74
N SER A 202 0.31 0.67 -8.91
CA SER A 202 -0.87 -0.20 -8.80
C SER A 202 -1.01 -0.89 -7.43
N ASN A 203 -0.56 -0.24 -6.35
CA ASN A 203 -0.63 -0.79 -5.02
C ASN A 203 -1.85 -0.29 -4.25
N VAL A 204 -2.42 -1.13 -3.41
CA VAL A 204 -3.44 -0.77 -2.43
C VAL A 204 -2.84 -0.93 -1.04
N GLY A 205 -2.62 0.19 -0.35
CA GLY A 205 -2.12 0.25 1.02
C GLY A 205 -3.09 1.00 1.93
N ILE A 206 -3.71 0.31 2.90
CA ILE A 206 -4.66 0.94 3.84
C ILE A 206 -4.25 0.62 5.28
N GLY A 207 -3.81 1.62 6.01
CA GLY A 207 -3.38 1.48 7.42
C GLY A 207 -2.15 2.32 7.76
N TYR A 208 -1.77 2.32 9.02
CA TYR A 208 -0.57 3.00 9.51
C TYR A 208 0.70 2.27 9.05
N GLY A 209 1.64 2.97 8.40
CA GLY A 209 2.94 2.43 7.96
C GLY A 209 2.86 1.21 7.05
N VAL A 210 1.73 1.04 6.35
CA VAL A 210 1.53 -0.04 5.38
C VAL A 210 2.44 0.18 4.18
N LEU A 211 3.05 -0.89 3.64
CA LEU A 211 4.01 -0.80 2.51
C LEU A 211 5.15 0.22 2.73
N GLY A 212 5.54 0.44 4.00
CA GLY A 212 6.42 1.54 4.41
C GLY A 212 7.85 1.45 3.86
N ALA A 213 8.35 0.27 3.48
CA ALA A 213 9.68 0.10 2.91
C ALA A 213 9.65 -0.38 1.43
N LEU A 214 8.50 -0.32 0.77
CA LEU A 214 8.37 -0.71 -0.61
C LEU A 214 9.02 0.36 -1.50
N GLN A 215 10.27 0.13 -1.89
CA GLN A 215 10.99 1.01 -2.81
C GLN A 215 10.92 0.41 -4.23
N GLY A 216 10.68 1.26 -5.21
CA GLY A 216 10.83 0.88 -6.61
C GLY A 216 12.31 0.64 -6.93
N GLY A 217 12.64 -0.54 -7.45
CA GLY A 217 13.95 -0.84 -8.03
C GLY A 217 14.00 -0.51 -9.53
N SER A 218 14.98 -1.07 -10.24
CA SER A 218 15.10 -0.96 -11.72
C SER A 218 13.93 -1.61 -12.48
N THR A 219 13.16 -2.49 -11.83
CA THR A 219 11.84 -2.95 -12.25
C THR A 219 10.83 -2.50 -11.19
N PRO A 220 9.82 -1.69 -11.55
CA PRO A 220 8.86 -1.18 -10.59
C PRO A 220 8.10 -2.35 -9.92
N ALA A 221 8.19 -2.47 -8.60
CA ALA A 221 7.35 -3.39 -7.84
C ALA A 221 5.91 -2.86 -7.86
N GLY A 222 4.92 -3.74 -8.04
CA GLY A 222 3.52 -3.34 -8.11
C GLY A 222 2.56 -4.46 -7.76
N ASP A 223 1.25 -4.13 -7.81
CA ASP A 223 0.14 -5.06 -7.61
C ASP A 223 0.08 -5.67 -6.18
N TYR A 224 0.54 -4.92 -5.17
CA TYR A 224 0.36 -5.32 -3.77
C TYR A 224 -1.01 -4.88 -3.24
N VAL A 225 -1.61 -5.74 -2.42
CA VAL A 225 -2.75 -5.37 -1.58
C VAL A 225 -2.34 -5.54 -0.12
N ALA A 226 -2.22 -4.43 0.63
CA ALA A 226 -1.83 -4.46 2.02
C ALA A 226 -2.82 -3.66 2.88
N ILE A 227 -3.46 -4.32 3.84
CA ILE A 227 -4.49 -3.71 4.69
C ILE A 227 -4.22 -4.05 6.16
N GLY A 228 -3.98 -3.03 6.98
CA GLY A 228 -3.73 -3.18 8.41
C GLY A 228 -2.47 -2.45 8.89
N LEU A 229 -2.25 -2.40 10.21
CA LEU A 229 -1.06 -1.82 10.81
C LEU A 229 0.20 -2.53 10.28
N GLN A 230 1.08 -1.79 9.60
CA GLN A 230 2.35 -2.29 9.03
C GLN A 230 2.22 -3.59 8.21
N ALA A 231 1.06 -3.82 7.57
CA ALA A 231 0.93 -4.90 6.62
C ALA A 231 1.88 -4.66 5.43
N GLY A 232 2.70 -5.66 5.08
CA GLY A 232 3.74 -5.48 4.06
C GLY A 232 4.76 -4.38 4.38
N GLY A 233 4.96 -4.03 5.66
CA GLY A 233 5.72 -2.83 6.07
C GLY A 233 7.17 -2.81 5.60
N ASN A 234 7.82 -3.96 5.48
CA ASN A 234 9.21 -4.12 5.07
C ASN A 234 9.36 -5.01 3.80
N LEU A 235 8.42 -4.88 2.87
CA LEU A 235 8.55 -5.51 1.55
C LEU A 235 9.60 -4.75 0.73
N SER A 236 10.76 -5.34 0.53
CA SER A 236 11.83 -4.77 -0.28
C SER A 236 12.53 -5.85 -1.10
N GLY A 237 13.13 -5.48 -2.24
CA GLY A 237 13.93 -6.40 -3.06
C GLY A 237 13.14 -7.37 -3.95
N ALA A 238 11.81 -7.34 -3.94
CA ALA A 238 11.00 -8.15 -4.86
C ALA A 238 10.93 -7.48 -6.24
N GLN A 239 11.36 -8.18 -7.29
CA GLN A 239 11.23 -7.70 -8.69
C GLN A 239 9.79 -7.76 -9.21
N TYR A 240 8.98 -8.69 -8.67
CA TYR A 240 7.57 -8.91 -9.03
C TYR A 240 6.81 -9.16 -7.73
N GLY A 241 6.03 -8.20 -7.26
CA GLY A 241 5.40 -8.28 -5.95
C GLY A 241 4.19 -9.21 -5.87
N GLN A 242 3.06 -8.72 -6.31
CA GLN A 242 1.77 -9.43 -6.38
C GLN A 242 1.43 -10.21 -5.10
N CYS A 243 1.66 -9.60 -3.94
CA CYS A 243 1.33 -10.20 -2.65
C CYS A 243 0.07 -9.56 -2.06
N ILE A 244 -0.67 -10.35 -1.29
CA ILE A 244 -1.80 -9.91 -0.47
C ILE A 244 -1.42 -10.01 1.00
N ALA A 245 -1.46 -8.91 1.74
CA ALA A 245 -1.18 -8.83 3.16
C ALA A 245 -2.34 -8.15 3.90
N ILE A 246 -3.21 -8.91 4.54
CA ILE A 246 -4.38 -8.39 5.26
C ILE A 246 -4.31 -8.76 6.74
N GLY A 247 -4.19 -7.76 7.59
CA GLY A 247 -4.05 -7.92 9.04
C GLY A 247 -2.81 -7.20 9.58
N SER A 248 -2.83 -6.85 10.87
CA SER A 248 -1.67 -6.20 11.49
C SER A 248 -0.42 -7.06 11.38
N TYR A 249 0.67 -6.49 10.84
CA TYR A 249 1.96 -7.13 10.62
C TYR A 249 1.91 -8.37 9.70
N ALA A 250 0.85 -8.56 8.89
CA ALA A 250 0.84 -9.60 7.87
C ALA A 250 1.96 -9.33 6.85
N LEU A 251 2.76 -10.35 6.51
CA LEU A 251 3.91 -10.28 5.58
C LEU A 251 4.86 -9.09 5.85
N ASN A 252 5.04 -8.70 7.12
CA ASN A 252 5.76 -7.47 7.46
C ASN A 252 7.26 -7.52 7.09
N TYR A 253 7.95 -8.64 7.28
CA TYR A 253 9.36 -8.85 6.90
C TYR A 253 9.52 -9.78 5.68
N GLY A 254 8.66 -9.62 4.68
CA GLY A 254 8.64 -10.42 3.47
C GLY A 254 9.69 -9.98 2.43
N TYR A 255 10.96 -9.84 2.81
CA TYR A 255 12.03 -9.45 1.89
C TYR A 255 12.12 -10.41 0.70
N GLY A 256 11.82 -9.96 -0.50
CA GLY A 256 11.86 -10.78 -1.71
C GLY A 256 10.67 -11.71 -1.93
N ALA A 257 9.72 -11.80 -0.99
CA ALA A 257 8.53 -12.62 -1.15
C ALA A 257 7.69 -12.18 -2.35
N GLN A 258 7.22 -13.15 -3.14
CA GLN A 258 6.40 -12.93 -4.33
C GLN A 258 5.19 -13.86 -4.33
N TYR A 259 4.10 -13.44 -4.97
CA TYR A 259 2.91 -14.27 -5.18
C TYR A 259 2.34 -14.89 -3.90
N SER A 260 2.50 -14.24 -2.76
CA SER A 260 2.13 -14.79 -1.45
C SER A 260 0.86 -14.13 -0.90
N VAL A 261 0.05 -14.92 -0.17
CA VAL A 261 -1.18 -14.48 0.47
C VAL A 261 -1.07 -14.62 1.98
N ALA A 262 -1.08 -13.52 2.70
CA ALA A 262 -1.02 -13.45 4.16
C ALA A 262 -2.29 -12.79 4.71
N ILE A 263 -3.17 -13.55 5.35
CA ILE A 263 -4.42 -13.04 5.93
C ILE A 263 -4.50 -13.39 7.42
N GLY A 264 -4.39 -12.40 8.27
CA GLY A 264 -4.45 -12.55 9.73
C GLY A 264 -3.30 -11.84 10.45
N TYR A 265 -3.42 -11.73 11.77
CA TYR A 265 -2.39 -11.12 12.60
C TYR A 265 -1.06 -11.87 12.48
N GLN A 266 -0.01 -11.20 11.99
CA GLN A 266 1.32 -11.76 11.76
C GLN A 266 1.33 -13.06 10.91
N ALA A 267 0.38 -13.22 9.98
CA ALA A 267 0.46 -14.28 8.99
C ALA A 267 1.67 -14.04 8.07
N LEU A 268 2.44 -15.06 7.77
CA LEU A 268 3.68 -15.02 6.96
C LEU A 268 4.67 -13.91 7.39
N HIS A 269 4.70 -13.56 8.66
CA HIS A 269 5.39 -12.35 9.17
C HIS A 269 6.88 -12.27 8.80
N TYR A 270 7.60 -13.38 8.84
CA TYR A 270 9.02 -13.52 8.49
C TYR A 270 9.26 -14.36 7.22
N ALA A 271 8.23 -14.59 6.41
CA ALA A 271 8.36 -15.40 5.20
C ALA A 271 9.01 -14.57 4.07
N THR A 272 10.13 -15.03 3.57
CA THR A 272 10.85 -14.47 2.43
C THR A 272 10.74 -15.35 1.17
N GLY A 273 10.25 -16.57 1.31
CA GLY A 273 9.91 -17.45 0.19
C GLY A 273 8.67 -16.99 -0.56
N SER A 274 8.49 -17.53 -1.76
CA SER A 274 7.43 -17.15 -2.70
C SER A 274 6.31 -18.20 -2.75
N ASN A 275 5.16 -17.81 -3.32
CA ASN A 275 4.00 -18.67 -3.51
C ASN A 275 3.43 -19.24 -2.19
N ASN A 276 3.61 -18.57 -1.08
CA ASN A 276 3.13 -19.05 0.22
C ASN A 276 1.72 -18.51 0.53
N ILE A 277 0.89 -19.36 1.13
CA ILE A 277 -0.44 -18.99 1.62
C ILE A 277 -0.47 -19.14 3.15
N GLY A 278 -0.68 -18.04 3.87
CA GLY A 278 -0.86 -18.02 5.31
C GLY A 278 -2.20 -17.39 5.70
N ILE A 279 -3.17 -18.17 6.16
CA ILE A 279 -4.48 -17.69 6.58
C ILE A 279 -4.75 -18.08 8.03
N GLY A 280 -4.82 -17.08 8.89
CA GLY A 280 -5.01 -17.25 10.34
C GLY A 280 -3.98 -16.52 11.17
N LYS A 281 -4.23 -16.39 12.47
CA LYS A 281 -3.29 -15.79 13.41
C LYS A 281 -2.00 -16.59 13.43
N TRP A 282 -0.85 -15.96 13.07
CA TRP A 282 0.47 -16.56 13.03
C TRP A 282 0.63 -17.77 12.07
N ALA A 283 -0.27 -17.92 11.10
CA ALA A 283 -0.15 -18.96 10.08
C ALA A 283 1.11 -18.72 9.22
N GLY A 284 1.96 -19.73 9.07
CA GLY A 284 3.21 -19.64 8.31
C GLY A 284 4.17 -18.55 8.78
N ARG A 285 4.13 -18.18 10.08
CA ARG A 285 4.83 -16.99 10.60
C ARG A 285 6.32 -16.99 10.31
N GLY A 286 6.95 -18.18 10.25
CA GLY A 286 8.40 -18.34 10.12
C GLY A 286 9.16 -18.35 11.44
N ALA A 287 10.32 -18.99 11.47
CA ALA A 287 11.11 -19.23 12.67
C ALA A 287 11.86 -18.01 13.21
N GLY A 288 11.89 -16.89 12.50
CA GLY A 288 12.68 -15.72 12.88
C GLY A 288 12.04 -14.93 14.03
N GLN A 289 12.76 -14.74 15.13
CA GLN A 289 12.56 -13.63 16.05
C GLN A 289 13.71 -12.65 15.83
N ASN A 290 13.46 -11.55 15.08
CA ASN A 290 14.38 -10.43 14.90
C ASN A 290 15.81 -10.73 14.38
N SER A 291 16.08 -11.93 13.88
CA SER A 291 17.38 -12.28 13.29
C SER A 291 17.23 -13.32 12.17
N ALA A 292 17.94 -13.11 11.07
CA ALA A 292 18.07 -14.10 10.00
C ALA A 292 18.62 -15.46 10.54
N PRO A 293 18.25 -16.61 9.91
CA PRO A 293 17.55 -16.68 8.62
C PRO A 293 16.03 -16.56 8.77
N TYR A 294 15.43 -15.73 7.90
CA TYR A 294 13.99 -15.69 7.73
C TYR A 294 13.49 -16.98 7.06
N ALA A 295 12.17 -17.23 7.12
CA ALA A 295 11.57 -18.39 6.47
C ALA A 295 11.64 -18.24 4.94
N SER A 296 12.49 -19.03 4.28
CA SER A 296 12.72 -18.98 2.83
C SER A 296 12.03 -20.09 2.05
N GLY A 297 11.28 -20.97 2.72
CA GLY A 297 10.54 -22.04 2.03
C GLY A 297 9.45 -21.50 1.09
N ASP A 298 9.32 -22.14 -0.07
CA ASP A 298 8.39 -21.79 -1.13
C ASP A 298 7.16 -22.71 -1.15
N ASN A 299 6.08 -22.28 -1.80
CA ASN A 299 4.89 -23.07 -2.12
C ASN A 299 4.16 -23.66 -0.88
N ASN A 300 4.29 -23.06 0.29
CA ASN A 300 3.67 -23.60 1.50
C ASN A 300 2.27 -23.06 1.73
N ILE A 301 1.36 -23.91 2.20
CA ILE A 301 -0.01 -23.57 2.58
C ILE A 301 -0.17 -23.73 4.09
N ALA A 302 -0.50 -22.66 4.79
CA ALA A 302 -0.78 -22.63 6.22
C ALA A 302 -2.16 -22.03 6.47
N VAL A 303 -3.15 -22.84 6.81
CA VAL A 303 -4.52 -22.39 7.11
C VAL A 303 -4.93 -22.79 8.51
N GLY A 304 -5.06 -21.82 9.38
CA GLY A 304 -5.39 -22.03 10.80
C GLY A 304 -4.43 -21.29 11.74
N THR A 305 -4.84 -21.14 12.99
CA THR A 305 -3.97 -20.51 14.01
C THR A 305 -2.71 -21.32 14.19
N GLN A 306 -1.56 -20.69 13.96
CA GLN A 306 -0.22 -21.28 14.11
C GLN A 306 0.03 -22.55 13.24
N ALA A 307 -0.68 -22.72 12.14
CA ALA A 307 -0.32 -23.71 11.15
C ALA A 307 1.04 -23.36 10.53
N ASN A 308 1.93 -24.32 10.29
CA ASN A 308 3.30 -24.12 9.76
C ASN A 308 4.10 -23.03 10.50
N TYR A 309 3.92 -22.87 11.80
CA TYR A 309 4.40 -21.70 12.55
C TYR A 309 5.92 -21.51 12.50
N TYR A 310 6.70 -22.57 12.72
CA TYR A 310 8.17 -22.54 12.73
C TYR A 310 8.82 -22.94 11.40
N LEU A 311 8.05 -22.99 10.32
CA LEU A 311 8.61 -23.31 9.02
C LEU A 311 9.76 -22.35 8.67
N SER A 312 10.87 -22.90 8.20
CA SER A 312 12.07 -22.12 7.87
C SER A 312 12.48 -22.30 6.42
N THR A 313 12.91 -23.49 6.03
CA THR A 313 13.41 -23.78 4.67
C THR A 313 12.66 -24.90 3.95
N GLY A 314 11.65 -25.51 4.61
CA GLY A 314 10.86 -26.58 3.97
C GLY A 314 9.92 -26.02 2.90
N ASP A 315 9.84 -26.71 1.77
CA ASP A 315 9.02 -26.35 0.61
C ASP A 315 7.79 -27.27 0.51
N ASP A 316 6.79 -26.84 -0.26
CA ASP A 316 5.66 -27.66 -0.70
C ASP A 316 4.84 -28.28 0.46
N ASN A 317 4.79 -27.64 1.64
CA ASN A 317 4.06 -28.14 2.78
C ASN A 317 2.63 -27.62 2.84
N VAL A 318 1.69 -28.47 3.24
CA VAL A 318 0.29 -28.13 3.52
C VAL A 318 0.01 -28.36 5.00
N GLY A 319 -0.27 -27.28 5.75
CA GLY A 319 -0.71 -27.32 7.14
C GLY A 319 -2.11 -26.70 7.29
N ILE A 320 -3.13 -27.49 7.56
CA ILE A 320 -4.51 -27.03 7.71
C ILE A 320 -5.07 -27.45 9.08
N GLY A 321 -5.30 -26.51 9.94
CA GLY A 321 -5.82 -26.72 11.30
C GLY A 321 -5.04 -26.00 12.38
N LEU A 322 -5.56 -25.99 13.60
CA LEU A 322 -4.87 -25.42 14.75
C LEU A 322 -3.58 -26.19 15.02
N TYR A 323 -2.42 -25.51 15.01
CA TYR A 323 -1.09 -26.10 15.20
C TYR A 323 -0.75 -27.24 14.22
N ALA A 324 -1.37 -27.31 13.05
CA ALA A 324 -0.99 -28.28 12.03
C ALA A 324 0.44 -27.99 11.55
N ASN A 325 1.30 -29.00 11.48
CA ASN A 325 2.69 -28.91 11.01
C ASN A 325 3.54 -27.85 11.76
N TYR A 326 3.29 -27.67 13.05
CA TYR A 326 3.74 -26.51 13.85
C TYR A 326 5.27 -26.38 13.97
N GLU A 327 6.01 -27.45 14.28
CA GLU A 327 7.46 -27.46 14.45
C GLU A 327 8.23 -27.92 13.19
N ASN A 328 7.58 -28.08 12.07
CA ASN A 328 8.28 -28.39 10.83
C ASN A 328 9.15 -27.19 10.41
N ARG A 329 10.45 -27.35 10.55
CA ARG A 329 11.40 -26.27 10.20
C ARG A 329 11.99 -26.45 8.81
N VAL A 330 12.24 -27.69 8.42
CA VAL A 330 13.06 -28.03 7.23
C VAL A 330 12.45 -29.10 6.35
N GLY A 331 11.46 -29.87 6.86
CA GLY A 331 10.82 -30.95 6.08
C GLY A 331 9.97 -30.38 4.96
N SER A 332 10.01 -31.05 3.80
CA SER A 332 9.29 -30.70 2.58
C SER A 332 8.24 -31.74 2.20
N ASP A 333 7.34 -31.37 1.28
CA ASP A 333 6.34 -32.28 0.73
C ASP A 333 5.35 -32.88 1.73
N ASN A 334 5.10 -32.19 2.86
CA ASN A 334 4.25 -32.73 3.92
C ASN A 334 2.82 -32.21 3.82
N VAL A 335 1.84 -33.08 4.11
CA VAL A 335 0.43 -32.75 4.24
C VAL A 335 -0.04 -33.03 5.66
N SER A 336 -0.36 -31.98 6.43
CA SER A 336 -0.88 -32.07 7.80
C SER A 336 -2.25 -31.41 7.90
N MET A 337 -3.32 -32.20 8.04
CA MET A 337 -4.69 -31.70 8.09
C MET A 337 -5.42 -32.17 9.37
N GLY A 338 -5.74 -31.22 10.24
CA GLY A 338 -6.38 -31.46 11.52
C GLY A 338 -5.65 -30.71 12.67
N SER A 339 -6.34 -30.51 13.81
CA SER A 339 -5.69 -29.91 14.96
C SER A 339 -4.56 -30.78 15.46
N TYR A 340 -3.37 -30.20 15.64
CA TYR A 340 -2.12 -30.84 16.05
C TYR A 340 -1.64 -31.96 15.10
N ALA A 341 -2.16 -32.06 13.88
CA ALA A 341 -1.63 -33.01 12.89
C ALA A 341 -0.20 -32.59 12.51
N GLY A 342 0.73 -33.56 12.51
CA GLY A 342 2.13 -33.32 12.19
C GLY A 342 2.83 -32.31 13.12
N TYR A 343 2.42 -32.14 14.38
CA TYR A 343 2.89 -31.07 15.26
C TYR A 343 4.42 -31.00 15.41
N HIS A 344 5.10 -32.12 15.60
CA HIS A 344 6.56 -32.22 15.70
C HIS A 344 7.20 -32.85 14.45
N LEU A 345 6.50 -32.83 13.33
CA LEU A 345 7.00 -33.38 12.06
C LEU A 345 8.26 -32.62 11.62
N ARG A 346 9.29 -33.37 11.23
CA ARG A 346 10.58 -32.81 10.73
C ARG A 346 11.09 -33.52 9.49
N GLY A 347 10.48 -34.67 9.16
CA GLY A 347 10.79 -35.45 7.98
C GLY A 347 10.05 -34.93 6.75
N ASP A 348 10.32 -35.56 5.62
CA ASP A 348 9.76 -35.23 4.31
C ASP A 348 8.65 -36.19 3.90
N GLY A 349 7.78 -35.75 2.99
CA GLY A 349 6.84 -36.62 2.28
C GLY A 349 5.80 -37.31 3.17
N THR A 350 5.46 -36.74 4.33
CA THR A 350 4.51 -37.35 5.28
C THR A 350 3.10 -36.79 5.09
N VAL A 351 2.10 -37.69 5.04
CA VAL A 351 0.68 -37.37 5.05
C VAL A 351 0.09 -37.66 6.44
N ALA A 352 -0.37 -36.64 7.15
CA ALA A 352 -0.96 -36.72 8.49
C ALA A 352 -2.36 -36.08 8.47
N ILE A 353 -3.42 -36.85 8.42
CA ILE A 353 -4.80 -36.37 8.35
C ILE A 353 -5.61 -36.90 9.54
N GLY A 354 -6.09 -35.97 10.37
CA GLY A 354 -6.88 -36.27 11.57
C GLY A 354 -6.36 -35.53 12.80
N TYR A 355 -7.17 -35.48 13.85
CA TYR A 355 -6.77 -34.89 15.12
C TYR A 355 -5.56 -35.61 15.71
N GLU A 356 -4.45 -34.89 16.00
CA GLU A 356 -3.19 -35.43 16.53
C GLU A 356 -2.55 -36.55 15.69
N SER A 357 -2.93 -36.71 14.41
CA SER A 357 -2.25 -37.62 13.50
C SER A 357 -0.79 -37.20 13.37
N SER A 358 0.17 -38.16 13.46
CA SER A 358 1.63 -37.85 13.42
C SER A 358 2.12 -36.83 14.45
N ARG A 359 1.43 -36.64 15.58
CA ARG A 359 1.74 -35.54 16.52
C ARG A 359 3.17 -35.53 17.02
N TYR A 360 3.73 -36.68 17.36
CA TYR A 360 5.08 -36.89 17.91
C TYR A 360 5.98 -37.71 16.97
N ALA A 361 5.61 -37.83 15.70
CA ALA A 361 6.40 -38.54 14.71
C ALA A 361 7.23 -37.54 13.86
N SER A 362 8.53 -37.81 13.78
CA SER A 362 9.50 -36.99 13.04
C SER A 362 10.11 -37.70 11.83
N GLY A 363 9.76 -38.96 11.59
CA GLY A 363 10.23 -39.74 10.44
C GLY A 363 9.57 -39.35 9.12
N SER A 364 10.22 -39.67 8.00
CA SER A 364 9.79 -39.34 6.65
C SER A 364 8.89 -40.40 6.02
N TYR A 365 8.17 -40.02 4.96
CA TYR A 365 7.42 -40.91 4.06
C TYR A 365 6.33 -41.75 4.75
N ASN A 366 5.71 -41.21 5.80
CA ASN A 366 4.63 -41.87 6.51
C ASN A 366 3.26 -41.43 5.95
N THR A 367 2.27 -42.33 5.97
CA THR A 367 0.88 -42.03 5.65
C THR A 367 -0.01 -42.37 6.84
N PHE A 368 -0.52 -41.35 7.55
CA PHE A 368 -1.35 -41.50 8.72
C PHE A 368 -2.72 -40.85 8.52
N LEU A 369 -3.78 -41.65 8.51
CA LEU A 369 -5.14 -41.17 8.30
C LEU A 369 -6.08 -41.68 9.43
N GLY A 370 -6.53 -40.75 10.26
CA GLY A 370 -7.45 -41.04 11.35
C GLY A 370 -7.10 -40.28 12.63
N TYR A 371 -8.02 -40.31 13.62
CA TYR A 371 -7.80 -39.76 14.94
C TYR A 371 -6.59 -40.42 15.59
N GLN A 372 -5.56 -39.66 15.90
CA GLN A 372 -4.29 -40.10 16.50
C GLN A 372 -3.59 -41.25 15.72
N ALA A 373 -3.87 -41.43 14.45
CA ALA A 373 -3.17 -42.38 13.61
C ALA A 373 -1.68 -42.00 13.53
N GLY A 374 -0.78 -42.95 13.77
CA GLY A 374 0.66 -42.69 13.79
C GLY A 374 1.09 -41.58 14.75
N LYS A 375 0.39 -41.39 15.87
CA LYS A 375 0.67 -40.31 16.83
C LYS A 375 2.11 -40.29 17.30
N GLY A 376 2.74 -41.47 17.46
CA GLY A 376 4.06 -41.67 18.00
C GLY A 376 4.05 -41.91 19.50
N GLY A 377 4.81 -42.91 19.93
CA GLY A 377 4.89 -43.34 21.35
C GLY A 377 5.77 -42.47 22.25
N GLN A 378 6.53 -41.53 21.67
CA GLN A 378 7.43 -40.65 22.44
C GLN A 378 6.93 -39.21 22.33
N ASN A 379 6.46 -38.66 23.44
CA ASN A 379 5.97 -37.27 23.57
C ASN A 379 7.06 -36.27 24.00
N THR A 380 8.31 -36.70 24.09
CA THR A 380 9.51 -35.88 24.35
C THR A 380 10.60 -36.24 23.33
N ALA A 381 11.49 -35.28 23.04
CA ALA A 381 12.61 -35.57 22.14
C ALA A 381 13.58 -36.64 22.71
N PRO A 382 14.14 -37.56 21.89
CA PRO A 382 13.89 -37.68 20.46
C PRO A 382 12.48 -38.23 20.17
N TYR A 383 11.76 -37.58 19.25
CA TYR A 383 10.42 -38.01 18.83
C TYR A 383 10.50 -39.33 18.03
N SER A 384 9.34 -39.96 17.81
CA SER A 384 9.24 -41.19 17.02
C SER A 384 9.81 -41.00 15.62
N SER A 385 10.80 -41.81 15.21
CA SER A 385 11.57 -41.62 13.97
C SER A 385 11.30 -42.68 12.89
N GLY A 386 10.34 -43.62 13.13
CA GLY A 386 9.99 -44.63 12.13
C GLY A 386 9.52 -44.01 10.81
N GLN A 387 9.91 -44.65 9.70
CA GLN A 387 9.67 -44.16 8.35
C GLN A 387 8.85 -45.17 7.52
N GLU A 388 8.26 -44.69 6.42
CA GLU A 388 7.57 -45.53 5.44
C GLU A 388 6.39 -46.36 6.03
N ASN A 389 5.74 -45.82 7.09
CA ASN A 389 4.60 -46.47 7.69
C ASN A 389 3.28 -46.01 7.04
N VAL A 390 2.34 -46.92 6.89
CA VAL A 390 0.95 -46.64 6.54
C VAL A 390 0.06 -47.06 7.71
N ALA A 391 -0.63 -46.08 8.34
CA ALA A 391 -1.58 -46.31 9.43
C ALA A 391 -2.91 -45.62 9.14
N ILE A 392 -3.95 -46.41 8.96
CA ILE A 392 -5.30 -45.92 8.63
C ILE A 392 -6.31 -46.43 9.66
N GLY A 393 -6.92 -45.54 10.41
CA GLY A 393 -7.92 -45.87 11.41
C GLY A 393 -7.77 -45.09 12.71
N TYR A 394 -8.74 -45.21 13.61
CA TYR A 394 -8.71 -44.62 14.94
C TYR A 394 -7.60 -45.28 15.76
N LEU A 395 -6.64 -44.52 16.28
CA LEU A 395 -5.48 -45.00 17.05
C LEU A 395 -4.66 -46.11 16.34
N ALA A 396 -4.66 -46.13 15.01
CA ALA A 396 -3.81 -47.05 14.27
C ALA A 396 -2.33 -46.67 14.43
N LEU A 397 -1.43 -47.59 14.81
CA LEU A 397 0.00 -47.39 14.99
C LEU A 397 0.35 -46.20 15.92
N ASP A 398 -0.45 -45.94 16.97
CA ASP A 398 -0.31 -44.77 17.83
C ASP A 398 0.88 -44.77 18.75
N ALA A 399 1.48 -45.94 19.04
CA ALA A 399 2.57 -46.10 20.00
C ALA A 399 3.95 -46.38 19.35
N PHE A 400 4.11 -46.27 18.04
CA PHE A 400 5.39 -46.56 17.40
C PHE A 400 6.49 -45.58 17.81
N THR A 401 7.75 -46.06 17.80
CA THR A 401 8.93 -45.23 18.10
C THR A 401 9.92 -45.23 16.93
N THR A 402 10.57 -46.35 16.66
CA THR A 402 11.54 -46.51 15.56
C THR A 402 11.07 -47.52 14.49
N GLY A 403 9.91 -48.16 14.71
CA GLY A 403 9.36 -49.11 13.75
C GLY A 403 9.08 -48.46 12.40
N GLY A 404 9.56 -49.04 11.30
CA GLY A 404 9.38 -48.57 9.94
C GLY A 404 8.78 -49.63 9.01
N SER A 405 8.31 -49.19 7.82
CA SER A 405 7.77 -50.03 6.79
C SER A 405 6.54 -50.88 7.19
N ASN A 406 5.77 -50.43 8.19
CA ASN A 406 4.56 -51.12 8.64
C ASN A 406 3.33 -50.64 7.86
N THR A 407 2.45 -51.57 7.50
CA THR A 407 1.13 -51.25 6.96
C THR A 407 0.04 -51.77 7.89
N VAL A 408 -0.72 -50.86 8.53
CA VAL A 408 -1.80 -51.20 9.46
C VAL A 408 -3.09 -50.46 9.09
N VAL A 409 -4.19 -51.19 9.01
CA VAL A 409 -5.50 -50.63 8.70
C VAL A 409 -6.54 -51.18 9.65
N GLY A 410 -7.24 -50.29 10.36
CA GLY A 410 -8.31 -50.64 11.30
C GLY A 410 -8.23 -49.88 12.62
N ASN A 411 -9.32 -49.98 13.39
CA ASN A 411 -9.42 -49.38 14.72
C ASN A 411 -8.42 -50.08 15.69
N TYR A 412 -7.51 -49.31 16.34
CA TYR A 412 -6.39 -49.82 17.17
C TYR A 412 -5.43 -50.76 16.46
N ALA A 413 -5.47 -50.84 15.11
CA ALA A 413 -4.54 -51.70 14.40
C ALA A 413 -3.08 -51.35 14.68
N GLY A 414 -2.25 -52.30 15.06
CA GLY A 414 -0.81 -52.09 15.36
C GLY A 414 -0.52 -51.19 16.53
N SER A 415 -1.46 -50.93 17.45
CA SER A 415 -1.26 -50.04 18.63
C SER A 415 -0.18 -50.49 19.58
N GLY A 416 0.23 -51.79 19.59
CA GLY A 416 1.36 -52.33 20.34
C GLY A 416 2.70 -52.36 19.61
N ILE A 417 2.76 -51.95 18.34
CA ILE A 417 4.01 -51.91 17.55
C ILE A 417 4.84 -50.71 17.96
N THR A 418 6.01 -50.91 18.55
CA THR A 418 6.93 -49.82 18.96
C THR A 418 8.17 -49.74 18.07
N THR A 419 8.86 -50.86 17.86
CA THR A 419 10.17 -50.94 17.17
C THR A 419 10.15 -51.90 15.97
N GLY A 420 9.06 -52.62 15.74
CA GLY A 420 8.98 -53.62 14.66
C GLY A 420 8.97 -52.94 13.26
N GLY A 421 9.60 -53.61 12.31
CA GLY A 421 9.52 -53.33 10.88
C GLY A 421 9.45 -54.66 10.11
N SER A 422 8.86 -54.65 8.94
CA SER A 422 8.77 -55.85 8.07
C SER A 422 10.06 -56.07 7.32
#